data_451ba80d7451043269dab4ea67bf51a6
#
_entry.id   451ba80d7451043269dab4ea67bf51a6
#
_cell.length_a   1.000
_cell.length_b   1.000
_cell.length_c   1.000
_cell.angle_alpha   90.00
_cell.angle_beta   90.00
_cell.angle_gamma   90.00
#
_symmetry.space_group_name_H-M   'P 1'
#
loop_
_entity.id
_entity.type
_entity.pdbx_description
1 polymer ?
#
loop_
_entity_poly.entity_id
_entity_poly.type
_entity_poly.pdbx_seq_one_letter_code
_entity_poly.pdbx_strand_id
1 'polypeptide(L)'
;MMQNDMLKTNNPLPRGTRMPALLTVALLSAMAAQQAQAAIALDRTRVIFDGSQKSVSLSVSNQNKQLPYLAQGWIEDEQGNKIQTPLTVLPPVQRIEPGKPSQVKIQALPAAKLLKQDRETVYYFNLREIPPKSTKANTLQIALQTRIKLFYRPVGIAIDTNAAPPQEQMTLSKQGDKYLVNNPTPYYVTIVDASSKKDGAGVKGFEPLMVPPKGSLPLTVSAASVGGSPVLTYINDYGGRPQLSFSCNGSTCTVIPEKKA
;
A
#
# COMPACT_ATOMS: atom_id res chain seq x y z
N MET A 1 94.70 -8.93 -16.60
CA MET A 1 93.96 -10.20 -16.79
C MET A 1 93.26 -10.50 -15.48
N MET A 2 91.96 -10.14 -15.36
CA MET A 2 90.99 -10.65 -14.39
C MET A 2 89.67 -9.90 -14.58
N GLN A 3 88.70 -10.62 -15.09
CA GLN A 3 87.29 -10.19 -15.31
C GLN A 3 86.61 -10.10 -13.96
N ASN A 4 85.88 -9.03 -13.74
CA ASN A 4 84.88 -8.92 -12.64
C ASN A 4 83.47 -8.88 -13.24
N ASP A 5 82.76 -9.97 -13.13
CA ASP A 5 81.36 -10.09 -13.39
C ASP A 5 80.56 -9.38 -12.31
N MET A 6 79.84 -8.31 -12.66
CA MET A 6 78.79 -7.70 -11.79
C MET A 6 77.47 -8.38 -12.00
N LEU A 7 77.04 -9.13 -11.01
CA LEU A 7 75.69 -9.66 -10.90
C LEU A 7 74.68 -8.53 -10.64
N LYS A 8 73.81 -8.26 -11.60
CA LYS A 8 72.58 -7.42 -11.44
C LYS A 8 71.51 -8.22 -10.73
N THR A 9 71.28 -7.91 -9.46
CA THR A 9 70.10 -8.40 -8.73
C THR A 9 68.88 -7.52 -9.08
N ASN A 10 67.93 -8.05 -9.83
CA ASN A 10 66.61 -7.47 -10.06
C ASN A 10 65.68 -7.82 -8.87
N ASN A 11 65.44 -6.88 -8.00
CA ASN A 11 64.38 -7.00 -7.00
C ASN A 11 63.05 -6.52 -7.61
N PRO A 12 61.99 -7.36 -7.66
CA PRO A 12 60.66 -6.89 -8.02
C PRO A 12 60.03 -6.14 -6.83
N LEU A 13 59.56 -4.92 -7.09
CA LEU A 13 58.77 -4.13 -6.16
C LEU A 13 57.44 -4.85 -5.82
N PRO A 14 56.99 -4.82 -4.54
CA PRO A 14 55.72 -5.44 -4.17
C PRO A 14 54.57 -4.66 -4.78
N ARG A 15 53.70 -5.37 -5.53
CA ARG A 15 52.41 -4.83 -5.99
C ARG A 15 51.53 -4.56 -4.78
N GLY A 16 51.38 -3.29 -4.43
CA GLY A 16 50.46 -2.83 -3.38
C GLY A 16 49.03 -3.20 -3.72
N THR A 17 48.43 -3.99 -2.88
CA THR A 17 47.00 -4.35 -2.88
C THR A 17 46.15 -3.10 -2.62
N ARG A 18 45.59 -2.49 -3.69
CA ARG A 18 44.65 -1.33 -3.61
C ARG A 18 43.20 -1.74 -3.25
N MET A 19 43.01 -2.87 -2.57
CA MET A 19 41.71 -3.42 -2.25
C MET A 19 41.01 -2.94 -0.97
N PRO A 20 41.63 -2.34 0.05
CA PRO A 20 40.87 -1.98 1.24
C PRO A 20 40.08 -0.67 1.13
N ALA A 21 40.45 0.25 0.25
CA ALA A 21 39.76 1.56 0.16
C ALA A 21 38.34 1.49 -0.44
N LEU A 22 38.12 0.63 -1.41
CA LEU A 22 36.77 0.43 -2.03
C LEU A 22 35.78 -0.26 -1.09
N LEU A 23 36.24 -1.21 -0.27
CA LEU A 23 35.43 -1.88 0.74
C LEU A 23 35.02 -0.91 1.86
N THR A 24 35.91 0.00 2.26
CA THR A 24 35.61 0.98 3.33
C THR A 24 34.59 2.03 2.87
N VAL A 25 34.62 2.47 1.61
CA VAL A 25 33.65 3.39 1.03
C VAL A 25 32.27 2.72 0.88
N ALA A 26 32.22 1.45 0.52
CA ALA A 26 30.97 0.69 0.42
C ALA A 26 30.32 0.45 1.79
N LEU A 27 31.09 0.22 2.86
CA LEU A 27 30.56 0.10 4.22
C LEU A 27 30.05 1.44 4.77
N LEU A 28 30.72 2.55 4.50
CA LEU A 28 30.30 3.89 4.92
C LEU A 28 29.01 4.35 4.20
N SER A 29 28.82 3.99 2.93
CA SER A 29 27.57 4.30 2.21
C SER A 29 26.37 3.47 2.66
N ALA A 30 26.57 2.25 3.15
CA ALA A 30 25.50 1.41 3.71
C ALA A 30 24.95 1.92 5.05
N MET A 31 25.74 2.66 5.83
CA MET A 31 25.31 3.27 7.10
C MET A 31 24.49 4.57 6.92
N ALA A 32 24.53 5.20 5.74
CA ALA A 32 23.80 6.45 5.48
C ALA A 32 22.34 6.27 5.03
N ALA A 33 21.88 5.05 4.80
CA ALA A 33 20.49 4.75 4.45
C ALA A 33 19.59 4.74 5.71
N GLN A 34 19.52 5.85 6.45
CA GLN A 34 18.49 6.05 7.46
C GLN A 34 17.16 6.24 6.72
N GLN A 35 16.32 5.23 6.75
CA GLN A 35 14.95 5.34 6.23
C GLN A 35 14.22 6.41 7.02
N ALA A 36 13.75 7.45 6.33
CA ALA A 36 12.82 8.42 6.91
C ALA A 36 11.50 7.69 7.22
N GLN A 37 11.35 7.22 8.44
CA GLN A 37 10.09 6.66 8.93
C GLN A 37 9.26 7.78 9.53
N ALA A 38 7.93 7.75 9.25
CA ALA A 38 6.98 8.59 9.96
C ALA A 38 7.10 8.35 11.47
N ALA A 39 7.06 9.43 12.26
CA ALA A 39 7.11 9.28 13.70
C ALA A 39 5.84 8.60 14.23
N ILE A 40 4.67 8.85 13.61
CA ILE A 40 3.42 8.18 13.95
C ILE A 40 3.11 7.08 12.94
N ALA A 41 3.21 5.82 13.38
CA ALA A 41 2.87 4.64 12.60
C ALA A 41 1.43 4.18 12.84
N LEU A 42 0.79 3.67 11.79
CA LEU A 42 -0.54 3.06 11.80
C LEU A 42 -0.39 1.54 11.58
N ASP A 43 -1.22 0.73 12.26
CA ASP A 43 -1.15 -0.74 12.25
C ASP A 43 -1.64 -1.40 10.95
N ARG A 44 -2.24 -0.63 10.04
CA ARG A 44 -2.87 -1.17 8.83
C ARG A 44 -2.81 -0.23 7.64
N THR A 45 -3.03 -0.78 6.45
CA THR A 45 -3.00 -0.06 5.16
C THR A 45 -4.39 0.30 4.63
N ARG A 46 -5.46 -0.21 5.28
CA ARG A 46 -6.87 0.07 4.98
C ARG A 46 -7.74 -0.23 6.18
N VAL A 47 -8.94 0.32 6.20
CA VAL A 47 -9.94 0.03 7.22
C VAL A 47 -11.19 -0.55 6.55
N ILE A 48 -11.65 -1.68 7.04
CA ILE A 48 -13.00 -2.19 6.76
C ILE A 48 -13.84 -1.86 7.99
N PHE A 49 -14.79 -0.96 7.83
CA PHE A 49 -15.74 -0.64 8.89
C PHE A 49 -16.97 -1.53 8.72
N ASP A 50 -17.09 -2.53 9.58
CA ASP A 50 -18.27 -3.40 9.62
C ASP A 50 -19.47 -2.60 10.13
N GLY A 51 -20.53 -2.49 9.32
CA GLY A 51 -21.75 -1.75 9.63
C GLY A 51 -22.56 -2.31 10.81
N SER A 52 -22.26 -3.54 11.28
CA SER A 52 -22.80 -4.11 12.52
C SER A 52 -22.18 -3.48 13.78
N GLN A 53 -20.97 -2.90 13.63
CA GLN A 53 -20.21 -2.34 14.75
C GLN A 53 -20.50 -0.85 14.92
N LYS A 54 -20.47 -0.39 16.15
CA LYS A 54 -20.59 1.04 16.47
C LYS A 54 -19.30 1.81 16.19
N SER A 55 -18.17 1.14 16.24
CA SER A 55 -16.85 1.75 16.02
C SER A 55 -15.79 0.69 15.69
N VAL A 56 -14.71 1.14 15.06
CA VAL A 56 -13.47 0.38 14.87
C VAL A 56 -12.30 1.12 15.50
N SER A 57 -11.44 0.42 16.22
CA SER A 57 -10.22 0.97 16.82
C SER A 57 -9.02 0.69 15.91
N LEU A 58 -8.17 1.69 15.74
CA LEU A 58 -6.92 1.64 15.02
C LEU A 58 -5.77 1.84 16.01
N SER A 59 -4.78 0.96 15.98
CA SER A 59 -3.58 1.12 16.79
C SER A 59 -2.63 2.09 16.10
N VAL A 60 -2.16 3.08 16.83
CA VAL A 60 -1.16 4.03 16.40
C VAL A 60 0.00 4.01 17.39
N SER A 61 1.21 4.31 16.93
CA SER A 61 2.37 4.33 17.82
C SER A 61 3.34 5.43 17.45
N ASN A 62 3.95 6.05 18.43
CA ASN A 62 5.04 6.99 18.21
C ASN A 62 6.36 6.21 18.10
N GLN A 63 6.92 6.13 16.90
CA GLN A 63 8.19 5.45 16.62
C GLN A 63 9.41 6.29 17.07
N ASN A 64 9.23 7.60 17.25
CA ASN A 64 10.27 8.46 17.80
C ASN A 64 10.49 8.13 19.28
N LYS A 65 11.75 7.84 19.67
CA LYS A 65 12.10 7.42 21.02
C LYS A 65 12.40 8.58 21.96
N GLN A 66 12.47 9.81 21.46
CA GLN A 66 12.92 10.99 22.20
C GLN A 66 11.84 12.06 22.34
N LEU A 67 11.00 12.24 21.33
CA LEU A 67 10.07 13.35 21.25
C LEU A 67 8.61 12.87 21.23
N PRO A 68 7.72 13.53 21.97
CA PRO A 68 6.28 13.32 21.84
C PRO A 68 5.80 13.93 20.51
N TYR A 69 4.76 13.34 19.92
CA TYR A 69 4.11 13.85 18.71
C TYR A 69 2.61 13.96 18.95
N LEU A 70 1.95 14.91 18.28
CA LEU A 70 0.51 14.88 18.16
C LEU A 70 0.13 14.03 16.95
N ALA A 71 -0.88 13.17 17.16
CA ALA A 71 -1.55 12.44 16.10
C ALA A 71 -2.91 13.09 15.84
N GLN A 72 -3.09 13.66 14.64
CA GLN A 72 -4.33 14.27 14.19
C GLN A 72 -5.01 13.36 13.18
N GLY A 73 -6.23 12.90 13.50
CA GLY A 73 -7.02 12.03 12.62
C GLY A 73 -8.26 12.73 12.08
N TRP A 74 -8.62 12.46 10.81
CA TRP A 74 -9.88 12.89 10.20
C TRP A 74 -10.28 11.97 9.05
N ILE A 75 -11.51 12.11 8.60
CA ILE A 75 -12.05 11.36 7.45
C ILE A 75 -12.32 12.35 6.30
N GLU A 76 -12.08 11.87 5.08
CA GLU A 76 -12.42 12.56 3.85
C GLU A 76 -13.37 11.71 3.01
N ASP A 77 -14.25 12.38 2.26
CA ASP A 77 -15.05 11.75 1.21
C ASP A 77 -14.21 11.44 -0.06
N GLU A 78 -14.84 10.91 -1.10
CA GLU A 78 -14.18 10.63 -2.38
C GLU A 78 -13.64 11.89 -3.07
N GLN A 79 -14.21 13.06 -2.81
CA GLN A 79 -13.81 14.35 -3.35
C GLN A 79 -12.67 15.00 -2.55
N GLY A 80 -12.26 14.40 -1.42
CA GLY A 80 -11.22 14.92 -0.54
C GLY A 80 -11.72 15.96 0.46
N ASN A 81 -13.02 16.14 0.61
CA ASN A 81 -13.57 17.05 1.63
C ASN A 81 -13.52 16.39 3.00
N LYS A 82 -13.07 17.12 4.01
CA LYS A 82 -13.13 16.66 5.41
C LYS A 82 -14.57 16.57 5.87
N ILE A 83 -14.93 15.42 6.43
CA ILE A 83 -16.26 15.15 6.96
C ILE A 83 -16.22 14.80 8.44
N GLN A 84 -17.35 15.00 9.14
CA GLN A 84 -17.57 14.59 10.51
C GLN A 84 -18.81 13.67 10.64
N THR A 85 -19.50 13.43 9.55
CA THR A 85 -20.65 12.56 9.42
C THR A 85 -20.60 11.89 8.03
N PRO A 86 -20.99 10.64 7.85
CA PRO A 86 -21.64 9.71 8.81
C PRO A 86 -20.67 8.99 9.75
N LEU A 87 -19.34 9.15 9.55
CA LEU A 87 -18.28 8.58 10.37
C LEU A 87 -17.46 9.71 10.96
N THR A 88 -16.97 9.53 12.21
CA THR A 88 -16.12 10.51 12.88
C THR A 88 -14.92 9.85 13.55
N VAL A 89 -13.86 10.64 13.81
CA VAL A 89 -12.62 10.18 14.44
C VAL A 89 -12.54 10.66 15.89
N LEU A 90 -12.26 9.77 16.82
CA LEU A 90 -12.15 10.06 18.25
C LEU A 90 -10.87 9.44 18.86
N PRO A 91 -10.07 10.22 19.60
CA PRO A 91 -10.10 11.68 19.61
C PRO A 91 -9.56 12.24 18.27
N PRO A 92 -9.99 13.43 17.83
CA PRO A 92 -9.51 14.02 16.56
C PRO A 92 -8.03 14.42 16.62
N VAL A 93 -7.53 14.70 17.83
CA VAL A 93 -6.11 14.99 18.09
C VAL A 93 -5.74 14.37 19.43
N GLN A 94 -4.58 13.76 19.50
CA GLN A 94 -4.01 13.26 20.75
C GLN A 94 -2.49 13.35 20.77
N ARG A 95 -1.93 13.54 21.94
CA ARG A 95 -0.49 13.47 22.18
C ARG A 95 -0.10 12.02 22.44
N ILE A 96 0.97 11.58 21.78
CA ILE A 96 1.55 10.24 21.96
C ILE A 96 3.00 10.41 22.42
N GLU A 97 3.29 9.87 23.62
CA GLU A 97 4.61 9.96 24.23
C GLU A 97 5.66 9.16 23.44
N PRO A 98 6.96 9.46 23.59
CA PRO A 98 8.03 8.80 22.90
C PRO A 98 7.98 7.27 23.03
N GLY A 99 7.99 6.57 21.90
CA GLY A 99 7.99 5.10 21.87
C GLY A 99 6.73 4.43 22.40
N LYS A 100 5.62 5.18 22.65
CA LYS A 100 4.39 4.63 23.21
C LYS A 100 3.35 4.32 22.14
N PRO A 101 2.54 3.27 22.36
CA PRO A 101 1.33 3.02 21.58
C PRO A 101 0.17 3.89 22.06
N SER A 102 -0.82 4.07 21.19
CA SER A 102 -2.11 4.68 21.49
C SER A 102 -3.19 4.12 20.55
N GLN A 103 -4.40 4.62 20.63
CA GLN A 103 -5.51 4.22 19.79
C GLN A 103 -6.28 5.44 19.26
N VAL A 104 -6.73 5.30 18.01
CA VAL A 104 -7.71 6.21 17.38
C VAL A 104 -8.93 5.37 17.03
N LYS A 105 -10.11 5.89 17.34
CA LYS A 105 -11.37 5.21 17.07
C LYS A 105 -12.11 5.91 15.94
N ILE A 106 -12.57 5.15 14.95
CA ILE A 106 -13.56 5.62 13.99
C ILE A 106 -14.94 5.17 14.50
N GLN A 107 -15.86 6.10 14.66
CA GLN A 107 -17.20 5.86 15.19
C GLN A 107 -18.25 6.13 14.12
N ALA A 108 -19.22 5.23 13.99
CA ALA A 108 -20.42 5.44 13.18
C ALA A 108 -21.43 6.31 13.93
N LEU A 109 -21.97 7.31 13.22
CA LEU A 109 -23.07 8.15 13.70
C LEU A 109 -24.40 7.62 13.12
N PRO A 110 -25.55 8.04 13.63
CA PRO A 110 -26.85 7.58 13.11
C PRO A 110 -27.03 7.73 11.60
N ALA A 111 -26.42 8.75 11.02
CA ALA A 111 -26.43 9.00 9.57
C ALA A 111 -25.77 7.86 8.73
N ALA A 112 -24.96 6.99 9.33
CA ALA A 112 -24.40 5.83 8.63
C ALA A 112 -25.48 4.86 8.14
N LYS A 113 -26.64 4.84 8.77
CA LYS A 113 -27.80 4.05 8.33
C LYS A 113 -28.44 4.55 7.02
N LEU A 114 -28.14 5.79 6.63
CA LEU A 114 -28.62 6.41 5.40
C LEU A 114 -27.73 6.12 4.19
N LEU A 115 -26.55 5.53 4.42
CA LEU A 115 -25.67 5.08 3.35
C LEU A 115 -26.32 3.94 2.56
N LYS A 116 -25.86 3.72 1.32
CA LYS A 116 -26.32 2.58 0.51
C LYS A 116 -26.08 1.30 1.28
N GLN A 117 -27.13 0.47 1.43
CA GLN A 117 -27.05 -0.77 2.21
C GLN A 117 -26.78 -2.00 1.33
N ASP A 118 -26.75 -1.83 0.00
CA ASP A 118 -26.54 -2.88 -1.01
C ASP A 118 -25.11 -2.93 -1.53
N ARG A 119 -24.23 -2.04 -1.05
CA ARG A 119 -22.82 -1.94 -1.47
C ARG A 119 -21.98 -1.15 -0.48
N GLU A 120 -20.64 -1.29 -0.58
CA GLU A 120 -19.69 -0.48 0.16
C GLU A 120 -19.78 1.00 -0.22
N THR A 121 -19.44 1.86 0.75
CA THR A 121 -19.12 3.28 0.54
C THR A 121 -17.67 3.51 0.93
N VAL A 122 -16.90 4.18 0.06
CA VAL A 122 -15.50 4.49 0.33
C VAL A 122 -15.33 5.88 0.94
N TYR A 123 -14.45 5.96 1.90
CA TYR A 123 -13.92 7.15 2.53
C TYR A 123 -12.39 7.02 2.62
N TYR A 124 -11.73 8.07 3.10
CA TYR A 124 -10.31 8.05 3.37
C TYR A 124 -10.06 8.48 4.82
N PHE A 125 -9.42 7.60 5.58
CA PHE A 125 -8.90 7.95 6.89
C PHE A 125 -7.52 8.57 6.72
N ASN A 126 -7.32 9.71 7.35
CA ASN A 126 -6.07 10.45 7.36
C ASN A 126 -5.53 10.50 8.79
N LEU A 127 -4.22 10.34 8.91
CA LEU A 127 -3.49 10.48 10.15
C LEU A 127 -2.25 11.35 9.88
N ARG A 128 -2.22 12.54 10.48
CA ARG A 128 -1.10 13.47 10.38
C ARG A 128 -0.34 13.49 11.69
N GLU A 129 0.97 13.35 11.61
CA GLU A 129 1.85 13.62 12.72
C GLU A 129 2.17 15.12 12.79
N ILE A 130 2.21 15.66 14.01
CA ILE A 130 2.60 17.04 14.26
C ILE A 130 3.76 17.00 15.26
N PRO A 131 4.98 17.36 14.83
CA PRO A 131 6.14 17.40 15.69
C PRO A 131 6.02 18.50 16.75
N PRO A 132 6.70 18.39 17.89
CA PRO A 132 6.80 19.48 18.85
C PRO A 132 7.53 20.68 18.22
N LYS A 133 7.19 21.90 18.64
CA LYS A 133 7.86 23.10 18.16
C LYS A 133 9.36 23.05 18.42
N SER A 134 10.17 23.33 17.39
CA SER A 134 11.62 23.43 17.53
C SER A 134 12.01 24.64 18.40
N THR A 135 12.99 24.47 19.25
CA THR A 135 13.62 25.55 19.99
C THR A 135 14.76 26.21 19.22
N LYS A 136 15.19 25.62 18.10
CA LYS A 136 16.26 26.12 17.23
C LYS A 136 15.67 27.05 16.16
N ALA A 137 16.30 28.19 15.95
CA ALA A 137 15.97 29.09 14.84
C ALA A 137 16.23 28.41 13.48
N ASN A 138 15.51 28.83 12.44
CA ASN A 138 15.70 28.36 11.06
C ASN A 138 15.65 26.84 10.87
N THR A 139 14.80 26.14 11.65
CA THR A 139 14.61 24.71 11.55
C THR A 139 13.40 24.38 10.67
N LEU A 140 13.60 23.60 9.61
CA LEU A 140 12.52 23.03 8.83
C LEU A 140 11.89 21.87 9.63
N GLN A 141 10.58 21.92 9.87
CA GLN A 141 9.81 20.84 10.47
C GLN A 141 8.85 20.25 9.44
N ILE A 142 8.94 18.94 9.24
CA ILE A 142 8.09 18.21 8.30
C ILE A 142 7.04 17.45 9.10
N ALA A 143 5.76 17.61 8.73
CA ALA A 143 4.64 16.84 9.24
C ALA A 143 4.21 15.83 8.16
N LEU A 144 4.41 14.54 8.40
CA LEU A 144 3.97 13.50 7.48
C LEU A 144 2.49 13.18 7.69
N GLN A 145 1.84 12.78 6.60
CA GLN A 145 0.43 12.38 6.60
C GLN A 145 0.30 11.01 5.93
N THR A 146 -0.32 10.08 6.65
CA THR A 146 -0.76 8.80 6.12
C THR A 146 -2.22 8.90 5.73
N ARG A 147 -2.57 8.55 4.48
CA ARG A 147 -3.93 8.52 3.95
C ARG A 147 -4.24 7.12 3.46
N ILE A 148 -5.20 6.44 4.10
CA ILE A 148 -5.60 5.08 3.77
C ILE A 148 -7.09 5.01 3.42
N LYS A 149 -7.48 4.01 2.63
CA LYS A 149 -8.88 3.77 2.29
C LYS A 149 -9.64 3.26 3.50
N LEU A 150 -10.87 3.74 3.67
CA LEU A 150 -11.83 3.34 4.67
C LEU A 150 -13.11 2.92 3.95
N PHE A 151 -13.46 1.64 4.00
CA PHE A 151 -14.67 1.10 3.40
C PHE A 151 -15.71 0.88 4.49
N TYR A 152 -16.84 1.59 4.40
CA TYR A 152 -18.01 1.26 5.19
C TYR A 152 -18.75 0.11 4.49
N ARG A 153 -18.83 -1.03 5.17
CA ARG A 153 -19.48 -2.26 4.69
C ARG A 153 -20.75 -2.50 5.46
N PRO A 154 -21.92 -2.28 4.86
CA PRO A 154 -23.21 -2.54 5.50
C PRO A 154 -23.39 -4.01 5.88
N VAL A 155 -24.23 -4.26 6.89
CA VAL A 155 -24.51 -5.62 7.41
C VAL A 155 -25.02 -6.55 6.30
N GLY A 156 -25.86 -6.03 5.39
CA GLY A 156 -26.48 -6.83 4.31
C GLY A 156 -25.50 -7.42 3.29
N ILE A 157 -24.24 -6.96 3.32
CA ILE A 157 -23.18 -7.45 2.43
C ILE A 157 -21.95 -7.96 3.21
N ALA A 158 -22.15 -8.45 4.43
CA ALA A 158 -21.07 -9.08 5.19
C ALA A 158 -20.47 -10.26 4.40
N ILE A 159 -19.14 -10.36 4.39
CA ILE A 159 -18.44 -11.45 3.69
C ILE A 159 -18.46 -12.70 4.57
N ASP A 160 -18.91 -13.82 4.01
CA ASP A 160 -18.67 -15.14 4.60
C ASP A 160 -17.19 -15.51 4.34
N THR A 161 -16.41 -15.58 5.40
CA THR A 161 -14.97 -15.95 5.33
C THR A 161 -14.71 -17.37 4.87
N ASN A 162 -15.73 -18.26 4.92
CA ASN A 162 -15.65 -19.64 4.45
C ASN A 162 -15.99 -19.77 2.96
N ALA A 163 -16.60 -18.76 2.36
CA ALA A 163 -16.90 -18.73 0.94
C ALA A 163 -15.67 -18.40 0.09
N ALA A 164 -15.78 -18.55 -1.23
CA ALA A 164 -14.79 -18.06 -2.17
C ALA A 164 -14.71 -16.52 -2.09
N PRO A 165 -13.52 -15.94 -2.29
CA PRO A 165 -13.39 -14.49 -2.31
C PRO A 165 -14.34 -13.86 -3.33
N PRO A 166 -15.10 -12.81 -2.97
CA PRO A 166 -16.03 -12.15 -3.91
C PRO A 166 -15.35 -11.70 -5.21
N GLN A 167 -14.07 -11.39 -5.17
CA GLN A 167 -13.27 -10.97 -6.33
C GLN A 167 -13.17 -12.04 -7.42
N GLU A 168 -13.40 -13.31 -7.12
CA GLU A 168 -13.48 -14.38 -8.12
C GLU A 168 -14.68 -14.23 -9.08
N GLN A 169 -15.68 -13.40 -8.74
CA GLN A 169 -16.81 -13.08 -9.62
C GLN A 169 -16.48 -12.02 -10.69
N MET A 170 -15.30 -11.41 -10.62
CA MET A 170 -14.88 -10.40 -11.59
C MET A 170 -14.72 -11.02 -12.98
N THR A 171 -14.99 -10.22 -14.01
CA THR A 171 -14.78 -10.60 -15.41
C THR A 171 -14.01 -9.51 -16.15
N LEU A 172 -13.40 -9.88 -17.27
CA LEU A 172 -12.83 -8.92 -18.20
C LEU A 172 -13.58 -8.98 -19.53
N SER A 173 -13.82 -7.83 -20.13
CA SER A 173 -14.36 -7.74 -21.51
C SER A 173 -13.35 -6.98 -22.37
N LYS A 174 -12.94 -7.57 -23.48
CA LYS A 174 -12.05 -6.89 -24.42
C LYS A 174 -12.83 -5.86 -25.23
N GLN A 175 -12.43 -4.59 -25.13
CA GLN A 175 -13.01 -3.47 -25.84
C GLN A 175 -11.89 -2.71 -26.57
N GLY A 176 -11.85 -2.87 -27.88
CA GLY A 176 -10.74 -2.34 -28.69
C GLY A 176 -9.39 -2.92 -28.25
N ASP A 177 -8.47 -2.05 -27.88
CA ASP A 177 -7.13 -2.40 -27.41
C ASP A 177 -7.01 -2.61 -25.89
N LYS A 178 -8.11 -2.52 -25.14
CA LYS A 178 -8.12 -2.62 -23.67
C LYS A 178 -9.03 -3.72 -23.15
N TYR A 179 -8.74 -4.16 -21.94
CA TYR A 179 -9.70 -4.91 -21.14
C TYR A 179 -10.48 -3.97 -20.22
N LEU A 180 -11.79 -4.08 -20.26
CA LEU A 180 -12.70 -3.49 -19.28
C LEU A 180 -12.84 -4.49 -18.11
N VAL A 181 -12.50 -4.07 -16.91
CA VAL A 181 -12.66 -4.86 -15.69
C VAL A 181 -14.08 -4.65 -15.18
N ASN A 182 -14.90 -5.73 -15.15
CA ASN A 182 -16.26 -5.69 -14.65
C ASN A 182 -16.28 -6.25 -13.22
N ASN A 183 -16.81 -5.47 -12.29
CA ASN A 183 -16.98 -5.85 -10.90
C ASN A 183 -18.47 -5.98 -10.56
N PRO A 184 -19.06 -7.18 -10.58
CA PRO A 184 -20.46 -7.39 -10.23
C PRO A 184 -20.72 -7.36 -8.71
N THR A 185 -19.66 -7.40 -7.91
CA THR A 185 -19.73 -7.52 -6.45
C THR A 185 -20.16 -6.21 -5.77
N PRO A 186 -20.67 -6.24 -4.56
CA PRO A 186 -20.98 -5.05 -3.79
C PRO A 186 -19.76 -4.37 -3.16
N TYR A 187 -18.54 -4.81 -3.44
CA TYR A 187 -17.30 -4.34 -2.83
C TYR A 187 -16.45 -3.53 -3.81
N TYR A 188 -15.67 -2.58 -3.30
CA TYR A 188 -14.60 -1.97 -4.06
C TYR A 188 -13.46 -2.95 -4.27
N VAL A 189 -12.93 -3.06 -5.48
CA VAL A 189 -11.75 -3.89 -5.77
C VAL A 189 -10.60 -3.01 -6.25
N THR A 190 -9.53 -2.96 -5.47
CA THR A 190 -8.31 -2.21 -5.85
C THR A 190 -7.35 -3.15 -6.55
N ILE A 191 -7.12 -2.94 -7.84
CA ILE A 191 -6.15 -3.65 -8.65
C ILE A 191 -4.86 -2.83 -8.66
N VAL A 192 -3.74 -3.47 -8.33
CA VAL A 192 -2.44 -2.82 -8.15
C VAL A 192 -1.39 -3.27 -9.15
N ASP A 193 -1.67 -4.35 -9.88
CA ASP A 193 -0.79 -4.84 -10.93
C ASP A 193 -1.54 -5.72 -11.94
N ALA A 194 -0.98 -5.84 -13.13
CA ALA A 194 -1.43 -6.74 -14.18
C ALA A 194 -0.23 -7.42 -14.84
N SER A 195 -0.33 -8.71 -15.14
CA SER A 195 0.71 -9.48 -15.81
C SER A 195 0.11 -10.46 -16.82
N SER A 196 0.94 -11.04 -17.70
CA SER A 196 0.53 -12.03 -18.68
C SER A 196 0.55 -13.46 -18.17
N LYS A 197 1.05 -13.68 -16.93
CA LYS A 197 1.10 -14.99 -16.28
C LYS A 197 1.14 -14.84 -14.75
N LYS A 198 0.70 -15.87 -14.04
CA LYS A 198 0.78 -15.93 -12.58
C LYS A 198 2.24 -15.80 -12.13
N ASP A 199 2.46 -15.00 -11.08
CA ASP A 199 3.78 -14.69 -10.51
C ASP A 199 4.77 -14.09 -11.53
N GLY A 200 4.24 -13.55 -12.63
CA GLY A 200 5.03 -12.86 -13.65
C GLY A 200 5.34 -11.42 -13.27
N ALA A 201 6.28 -10.83 -13.97
CA ALA A 201 6.57 -9.41 -13.86
C ALA A 201 5.34 -8.58 -14.28
N GLY A 202 5.06 -7.54 -13.53
CA GLY A 202 4.00 -6.59 -13.86
C GLY A 202 4.25 -5.87 -15.19
N VAL A 203 3.17 -5.53 -15.88
CA VAL A 203 3.23 -4.79 -17.14
C VAL A 203 3.69 -3.37 -16.89
N LYS A 204 4.77 -2.97 -17.59
CA LYS A 204 5.30 -1.61 -17.49
C LYS A 204 4.25 -0.57 -17.87
N GLY A 205 4.11 0.46 -17.05
CA GLY A 205 3.14 1.55 -17.24
C GLY A 205 1.74 1.23 -16.73
N PHE A 206 1.56 0.10 -16.01
CA PHE A 206 0.31 -0.15 -15.30
C PHE A 206 0.13 0.86 -14.15
N GLU A 207 -1.02 1.48 -14.10
CA GLU A 207 -1.41 2.36 -12.99
C GLU A 207 -2.52 1.69 -12.17
N PRO A 208 -2.39 1.68 -10.83
CA PRO A 208 -3.42 1.13 -9.95
C PRO A 208 -4.78 1.77 -10.15
N LEU A 209 -5.84 0.95 -10.14
CA LEU A 209 -7.22 1.41 -10.26
C LEU A 209 -8.10 0.78 -9.19
N MET A 210 -9.17 1.47 -8.81
CA MET A 210 -10.15 0.98 -7.87
C MET A 210 -11.52 0.87 -8.56
N VAL A 211 -11.90 -0.38 -8.90
CA VAL A 211 -13.17 -0.66 -9.57
C VAL A 211 -14.31 -0.55 -8.55
N PRO A 212 -15.31 0.32 -8.79
CA PRO A 212 -16.40 0.52 -7.86
C PRO A 212 -17.32 -0.70 -7.79
N PRO A 213 -18.10 -0.83 -6.70
CA PRO A 213 -19.13 -1.86 -6.60
C PRO A 213 -20.14 -1.80 -7.76
N LYS A 214 -20.45 -2.97 -8.34
CA LYS A 214 -21.41 -3.10 -9.47
C LYS A 214 -21.06 -2.18 -10.64
N GLY A 215 -19.76 -1.96 -10.89
CA GLY A 215 -19.26 -1.04 -11.89
C GLY A 215 -18.12 -1.64 -12.72
N SER A 216 -17.62 -0.85 -13.66
CA SER A 216 -16.55 -1.27 -14.55
C SER A 216 -15.58 -0.14 -14.83
N LEU A 217 -14.31 -0.48 -15.01
CA LEU A 217 -13.24 0.46 -15.40
C LEU A 217 -12.28 -0.21 -16.39
N PRO A 218 -11.77 0.52 -17.40
CA PRO A 218 -10.75 -0.01 -18.30
C PRO A 218 -9.40 -0.14 -17.58
N LEU A 219 -8.64 -1.19 -17.91
CA LEU A 219 -7.23 -1.25 -17.53
C LEU A 219 -6.46 -0.09 -18.16
N THR A 220 -5.47 0.40 -17.45
CA THR A 220 -4.61 1.50 -17.90
C THR A 220 -3.66 1.09 -19.04
N VAL A 221 -3.38 -0.21 -19.16
CA VAL A 221 -2.50 -0.81 -20.18
C VAL A 221 -3.29 -1.48 -21.31
N SER A 222 -2.63 -1.76 -22.45
CA SER A 222 -3.28 -2.42 -23.59
C SER A 222 -3.55 -3.90 -23.31
N ALA A 223 -4.58 -4.46 -23.97
CA ALA A 223 -4.89 -5.88 -23.90
C ALA A 223 -3.73 -6.75 -24.42
N ALA A 224 -2.99 -6.26 -25.42
CA ALA A 224 -1.82 -6.96 -25.96
C ALA A 224 -0.71 -7.12 -24.92
N SER A 225 -0.51 -6.16 -24.04
CA SER A 225 0.54 -6.20 -23.02
C SER A 225 0.27 -7.19 -21.89
N VAL A 226 -1.00 -7.48 -21.58
CA VAL A 226 -1.40 -8.50 -20.58
C VAL A 226 -1.71 -9.86 -21.20
N GLY A 227 -1.80 -9.92 -22.54
CA GLY A 227 -1.97 -11.17 -23.31
C GLY A 227 -3.38 -11.78 -23.22
N GLY A 228 -3.52 -13.02 -23.68
CA GLY A 228 -4.78 -13.77 -23.77
C GLY A 228 -5.18 -14.50 -22.47
N SER A 229 -4.32 -14.52 -21.46
CA SER A 229 -4.57 -15.09 -20.14
C SER A 229 -4.16 -14.11 -19.06
N PRO A 230 -4.85 -12.96 -18.95
CA PRO A 230 -4.48 -11.90 -18.02
C PRO A 230 -4.44 -12.39 -16.57
N VAL A 231 -3.53 -11.83 -15.77
CA VAL A 231 -3.49 -12.01 -14.32
C VAL A 231 -3.53 -10.63 -13.67
N LEU A 232 -4.47 -10.42 -12.77
CA LEU A 232 -4.62 -9.17 -12.03
C LEU A 232 -4.28 -9.39 -10.56
N THR A 233 -3.43 -8.54 -10.00
CA THR A 233 -3.13 -8.53 -8.57
C THR A 233 -4.01 -7.49 -7.90
N TYR A 234 -4.78 -7.91 -6.89
CA TYR A 234 -5.64 -7.01 -6.14
C TYR A 234 -5.22 -6.93 -4.67
N ILE A 235 -5.73 -5.95 -3.93
CA ILE A 235 -5.50 -5.86 -2.49
C ILE A 235 -6.75 -6.34 -1.75
N ASN A 236 -6.60 -7.37 -0.90
CA ASN A 236 -7.68 -7.89 -0.08
C ASN A 236 -7.91 -7.03 1.20
N ASP A 237 -8.89 -7.38 2.03
CA ASP A 237 -9.26 -6.66 3.24
C ASP A 237 -8.12 -6.55 4.27
N TYR A 238 -7.19 -7.49 4.25
CA TYR A 238 -6.02 -7.54 5.16
C TYR A 238 -4.78 -6.83 4.61
N GLY A 239 -4.85 -6.29 3.39
CA GLY A 239 -3.71 -5.65 2.72
C GLY A 239 -2.80 -6.62 1.95
N GLY A 240 -3.14 -7.91 1.91
CA GLY A 240 -2.47 -8.91 1.07
C GLY A 240 -2.71 -8.65 -0.42
N ARG A 241 -1.87 -9.23 -1.27
CA ARG A 241 -1.87 -9.03 -2.72
C ARG A 241 -2.09 -10.35 -3.47
N PRO A 242 -3.26 -10.99 -3.35
CA PRO A 242 -3.56 -12.18 -4.13
C PRO A 242 -3.75 -11.85 -5.62
N GLN A 243 -3.67 -12.90 -6.45
CA GLN A 243 -3.79 -12.80 -7.90
C GLN A 243 -5.06 -13.48 -8.38
N LEU A 244 -5.68 -12.91 -9.41
CA LEU A 244 -6.78 -13.49 -10.16
C LEU A 244 -6.25 -13.86 -11.54
N SER A 245 -6.21 -15.15 -11.86
CA SER A 245 -5.90 -15.63 -13.20
C SER A 245 -7.18 -15.73 -14.03
N PHE A 246 -7.15 -15.23 -15.26
CA PHE A 246 -8.30 -15.22 -16.13
C PHE A 246 -8.12 -16.19 -17.30
N SER A 247 -9.21 -16.89 -17.64
CA SER A 247 -9.36 -17.64 -18.89
C SER A 247 -10.28 -16.89 -19.83
N CYS A 248 -9.82 -16.63 -21.05
CA CYS A 248 -10.57 -15.87 -22.03
C CYS A 248 -11.18 -16.78 -23.11
N ASN A 249 -12.48 -16.55 -23.40
CA ASN A 249 -13.18 -17.14 -24.53
C ASN A 249 -13.77 -16.00 -25.38
N GLY A 250 -13.23 -15.81 -26.57
CA GLY A 250 -13.55 -14.67 -27.40
C GLY A 250 -13.17 -13.35 -26.74
N SER A 251 -14.12 -12.46 -26.55
CA SER A 251 -13.93 -11.13 -25.95
C SER A 251 -14.11 -11.10 -24.43
N THR A 252 -14.53 -12.21 -23.80
CA THR A 252 -14.85 -12.27 -22.36
C THR A 252 -13.87 -13.20 -21.65
N CYS A 253 -13.39 -12.77 -20.48
CA CYS A 253 -12.53 -13.58 -19.61
C CYS A 253 -13.18 -13.71 -18.23
N THR A 254 -13.13 -14.93 -17.69
CA THR A 254 -13.60 -15.25 -16.33
C THR A 254 -12.45 -15.70 -15.46
N VAL A 255 -12.57 -15.51 -14.17
CA VAL A 255 -11.56 -15.95 -13.19
C VAL A 255 -11.51 -17.47 -13.16
N ILE A 256 -10.30 -18.02 -13.15
CA ILE A 256 -10.04 -19.43 -12.88
C ILE A 256 -10.00 -19.58 -11.35
N PRO A 257 -10.98 -20.26 -10.72
CA PRO A 257 -10.99 -20.40 -9.25
C PRO A 257 -9.73 -21.11 -8.75
N GLU A 258 -9.14 -20.60 -7.68
CA GLU A 258 -8.05 -21.33 -7.01
C GLU A 258 -8.64 -22.51 -6.22
N LYS A 259 -8.11 -23.70 -6.48
CA LYS A 259 -8.47 -24.87 -5.64
C LYS A 259 -7.98 -24.56 -4.22
N LYS A 260 -8.92 -24.53 -3.26
CA LYS A 260 -8.53 -24.55 -1.83
C LYS A 260 -7.76 -25.85 -1.59
N ALA A 261 -6.48 -25.71 -1.14
CA ALA A 261 -5.68 -26.84 -0.72
C ALA A 261 -6.19 -27.39 0.62
#